data_c34ec758453fbd03b4174ee5f628116a
#
_entry.id   c34ec758453fbd03b4174ee5f628116a
#
_cell.length_a   1.000
_cell.length_b   1.000
_cell.length_c   1.000
_cell.angle_alpha   90.00
_cell.angle_beta   90.00
_cell.angle_gamma   90.00
#
_symmetry.space_group_name_H-M   'P 1'
#
loop_
_entity.id
_entity.type
_entity.pdbx_description
1 polymer ?
#
loop_
_entity_poly.entity_id
_entity_poly.type
_entity_poly.pdbx_seq_one_letter_code
_entity_poly.pdbx_strand_id
1 'polypeptide(L)'
;MDDNILRFLLALLFFCYLCLNYTLNYIMHPLDKFRYCPCCGSEDFAIASVKSKQCGHCGFELFMNPSASVAAFISNDKGELLVCRRAKEPAKGTLDLPGGFCDIGETVEQAVCREVMEETGITLEETRYLFSLPNNYLYSGLIIPTMDMFFECKVSALPDNIHAADDASELLWLRKEDIDPEAFGLGSIRKAVTRWCKG
;
A
#
# COMPACT_ATOMS: atom_id res chain seq x y z
N MET A 1 9.84 -43.47 21.47
CA MET A 1 10.32 -42.84 20.22
C MET A 1 11.60 -42.15 20.60
N ASP A 2 12.70 -42.49 19.95
CA ASP A 2 14.04 -42.03 20.32
C ASP A 2 14.12 -40.50 20.18
N ASP A 3 14.61 -39.83 21.23
CA ASP A 3 14.67 -38.34 21.29
C ASP A 3 15.50 -37.76 20.14
N ASN A 4 16.46 -38.53 19.63
CA ASN A 4 17.27 -38.21 18.48
C ASN A 4 16.49 -38.22 17.16
N ILE A 5 15.50 -39.12 17.01
CA ILE A 5 14.63 -39.21 15.84
C ILE A 5 13.67 -38.02 15.83
N LEU A 6 13.12 -37.64 16.98
CA LEU A 6 12.22 -36.49 17.11
C LEU A 6 12.96 -35.18 16.79
N ARG A 7 14.18 -34.98 17.28
CA ARG A 7 15.03 -33.83 16.97
C ARG A 7 15.38 -33.74 15.48
N PHE A 8 15.68 -34.87 14.85
CA PHE A 8 15.97 -34.93 13.42
C PHE A 8 14.73 -34.58 12.56
N LEU A 9 13.55 -35.08 12.92
CA LEU A 9 12.31 -34.76 12.26
C LEU A 9 11.93 -33.28 12.41
N LEU A 10 12.10 -32.69 13.60
CA LEU A 10 11.89 -31.27 13.85
C LEU A 10 12.87 -30.39 13.06
N ALA A 11 14.14 -30.79 12.95
CA ALA A 11 15.12 -30.08 12.12
C ALA A 11 14.78 -30.16 10.62
N LEU A 12 14.30 -31.31 10.13
CA LEU A 12 13.83 -31.48 8.75
C LEU A 12 12.59 -30.65 8.45
N LEU A 13 11.62 -30.62 9.37
CA LEU A 13 10.43 -29.79 9.25
C LEU A 13 10.78 -28.29 9.27
N PHE A 14 11.71 -27.88 10.12
CA PHE A 14 12.20 -26.51 10.18
C PHE A 14 12.98 -26.12 8.90
N PHE A 15 13.80 -27.02 8.37
CA PHE A 15 14.52 -26.81 7.10
C PHE A 15 13.56 -26.77 5.91
N CYS A 16 12.55 -27.66 5.88
CA CYS A 16 11.49 -27.65 4.87
C CYS A 16 10.63 -26.37 4.96
N TYR A 17 10.31 -25.92 6.18
CA TYR A 17 9.62 -24.64 6.43
C TYR A 17 10.47 -23.45 5.96
N LEU A 18 11.77 -23.44 6.24
CA LEU A 18 12.69 -22.42 5.74
C LEU A 18 12.82 -22.46 4.20
N CYS A 19 12.96 -23.66 3.60
CA CYS A 19 12.99 -23.82 2.15
C CYS A 19 11.66 -23.40 1.49
N LEU A 20 10.51 -23.77 2.06
CA LEU A 20 9.20 -23.33 1.58
C LEU A 20 9.02 -21.81 1.69
N ASN A 21 9.44 -21.20 2.79
CA ASN A 21 9.42 -19.75 2.93
C ASN A 21 10.45 -19.06 2.01
N TYR A 22 11.59 -19.69 1.72
CA TYR A 22 12.57 -19.18 0.76
C TYR A 22 12.06 -19.28 -0.68
N THR A 23 11.32 -20.33 -1.03
CA THR A 23 10.70 -20.49 -2.36
C THR A 23 9.41 -19.69 -2.52
N LEU A 24 8.65 -19.46 -1.45
CA LEU A 24 7.48 -18.56 -1.45
C LEU A 24 7.86 -17.08 -1.46
N ASN A 25 9.08 -16.74 -1.02
CA ASN A 25 9.67 -15.41 -1.14
C ASN A 25 10.52 -15.24 -2.42
N TYR A 26 10.33 -16.08 -3.44
CA TYR A 26 10.76 -15.72 -4.79
C TYR A 26 9.83 -14.57 -5.26
N ILE A 27 10.06 -13.39 -4.69
CA ILE A 27 9.43 -12.16 -5.16
C ILE A 27 9.84 -12.06 -6.62
N MET A 28 8.91 -12.33 -7.54
CA MET A 28 9.12 -12.06 -8.96
C MET A 28 9.70 -10.66 -9.07
N HIS A 29 10.80 -10.52 -9.83
CA HIS A 29 11.41 -9.21 -10.03
C HIS A 29 10.33 -8.24 -10.56
N PRO A 30 10.20 -7.03 -10.04
CA PRO A 30 9.09 -6.13 -10.38
C PRO A 30 9.01 -5.82 -11.88
N LEU A 31 10.12 -5.99 -12.60
CA LEU A 31 10.22 -5.80 -14.05
C LEU A 31 10.22 -7.12 -14.86
N ASP A 32 9.88 -8.28 -14.28
CA ASP A 32 9.93 -9.57 -14.99
C ASP A 32 9.06 -9.62 -16.25
N LYS A 33 7.91 -8.94 -16.21
CA LYS A 33 7.02 -8.85 -17.37
C LYS A 33 7.56 -8.00 -18.52
N PHE A 34 8.53 -7.16 -18.25
CA PHE A 34 9.17 -6.29 -19.27
C PHE A 34 10.28 -7.07 -19.97
N ARG A 35 9.95 -7.69 -21.11
CA ARG A 35 10.89 -8.52 -21.89
C ARG A 35 11.78 -7.72 -22.82
N TYR A 36 11.29 -6.55 -23.26
CA TYR A 36 11.95 -5.70 -24.23
C TYR A 36 12.37 -4.39 -23.61
N CYS A 37 13.52 -3.86 -24.06
CA CYS A 37 13.96 -2.52 -23.67
C CYS A 37 12.94 -1.47 -24.15
N PRO A 38 12.38 -0.64 -23.26
CA PRO A 38 11.40 0.36 -23.65
C PRO A 38 12.00 1.51 -24.47
N CYS A 39 13.33 1.63 -24.49
CA CYS A 39 14.03 2.67 -25.26
C CYS A 39 14.32 2.25 -26.71
N CYS A 40 14.80 1.03 -26.94
CA CYS A 40 15.24 0.59 -28.27
C CYS A 40 14.59 -0.72 -28.77
N GLY A 41 13.72 -1.35 -28.00
CA GLY A 41 13.03 -2.59 -28.38
C GLY A 41 13.88 -3.86 -28.32
N SER A 42 15.15 -3.80 -27.87
CA SER A 42 16.04 -4.97 -27.80
C SER A 42 15.54 -5.99 -26.77
N GLU A 43 15.67 -7.30 -27.10
CA GLU A 43 15.44 -8.41 -26.15
C GLU A 43 16.58 -8.58 -25.14
N ASP A 44 17.77 -8.01 -25.42
CA ASP A 44 18.89 -7.97 -24.48
C ASP A 44 18.60 -6.96 -23.37
N PHE A 45 17.63 -7.32 -22.50
CA PHE A 45 17.16 -6.49 -21.39
C PHE A 45 17.14 -7.32 -20.11
N ALA A 46 18.29 -7.34 -19.43
CA ALA A 46 18.57 -8.22 -18.29
C ALA A 46 18.41 -7.52 -16.94
N ILE A 47 18.17 -8.32 -15.88
CA ILE A 47 18.16 -7.86 -14.49
C ILE A 47 19.54 -7.31 -14.14
N ALA A 48 19.60 -6.06 -13.67
CA ALA A 48 20.81 -5.38 -13.22
C ALA A 48 20.86 -5.22 -11.68
N SER A 49 19.72 -5.05 -11.03
CA SER A 49 19.59 -4.97 -9.58
C SER A 49 18.24 -5.51 -9.11
N VAL A 50 17.96 -5.51 -7.80
CA VAL A 50 16.65 -5.93 -7.24
C VAL A 50 15.46 -5.11 -7.75
N LYS A 51 15.69 -3.97 -8.39
CA LYS A 51 14.66 -3.05 -8.87
C LYS A 51 14.92 -2.50 -10.26
N SER A 52 15.95 -2.98 -10.98
CA SER A 52 16.28 -2.46 -12.31
C SER A 52 16.60 -3.56 -13.31
N LYS A 53 16.36 -3.25 -14.58
CA LYS A 53 16.86 -3.99 -15.75
C LYS A 53 17.64 -3.05 -16.65
N GLN A 54 18.76 -3.52 -17.21
CA GLN A 54 19.60 -2.78 -18.12
C GLN A 54 19.64 -3.43 -19.49
N CYS A 55 19.62 -2.61 -20.52
CA CYS A 55 19.72 -3.03 -21.91
C CYS A 55 21.18 -3.17 -22.33
N GLY A 56 21.60 -4.37 -22.75
CA GLY A 56 22.96 -4.61 -23.27
C GLY A 56 23.20 -3.96 -24.64
N HIS A 57 22.13 -3.61 -25.39
CA HIS A 57 22.26 -2.98 -26.70
C HIS A 57 22.44 -1.46 -26.63
N CYS A 58 21.58 -0.74 -25.90
CA CYS A 58 21.62 0.74 -25.85
C CYS A 58 22.08 1.32 -24.50
N GLY A 59 22.32 0.49 -23.49
CA GLY A 59 22.76 0.91 -22.16
C GLY A 59 21.66 1.50 -21.28
N PHE A 60 20.41 1.64 -21.79
CA PHE A 60 19.29 2.18 -20.99
C PHE A 60 19.00 1.29 -19.78
N GLU A 61 18.87 1.89 -18.61
CA GLU A 61 18.49 1.20 -17.37
C GLU A 61 17.13 1.70 -16.89
N LEU A 62 16.17 0.76 -16.74
CA LEU A 62 14.84 1.02 -16.21
C LEU A 62 14.79 0.64 -14.73
N PHE A 63 14.33 1.56 -13.90
CA PHE A 63 14.13 1.35 -12.46
C PHE A 63 12.65 1.27 -12.12
N MET A 64 12.28 0.28 -11.31
CA MET A 64 10.99 0.23 -10.61
C MET A 64 11.20 0.74 -9.19
N ASN A 65 11.09 2.05 -9.00
CA ASN A 65 11.13 2.67 -7.66
C ASN A 65 9.74 2.55 -7.02
N PRO A 66 9.65 2.53 -5.66
CA PRO A 66 8.36 2.63 -4.99
C PRO A 66 7.62 3.91 -5.40
N SER A 67 6.36 3.76 -5.80
CA SER A 67 5.48 4.90 -6.04
C SER A 67 5.08 5.52 -4.70
N ALA A 68 5.03 6.85 -4.65
CA ALA A 68 4.55 7.56 -3.48
C ALA A 68 3.02 7.50 -3.41
N SER A 69 2.49 7.22 -2.22
CA SER A 69 1.05 7.26 -1.93
C SER A 69 0.82 7.82 -0.53
N VAL A 70 -0.37 8.36 -0.30
CA VAL A 70 -0.77 9.00 0.95
C VAL A 70 -2.05 8.38 1.48
N ALA A 71 -2.23 8.41 2.80
CA ALA A 71 -3.46 8.00 3.46
C ALA A 71 -3.71 8.87 4.70
N ALA A 72 -4.96 9.27 4.92
CA ALA A 72 -5.36 10.23 5.92
C ALA A 72 -6.10 9.57 7.10
N PHE A 73 -5.62 9.76 8.31
CA PHE A 73 -6.39 9.56 9.53
C PHE A 73 -7.17 10.84 9.85
N ILE A 74 -8.45 10.84 9.56
CA ILE A 74 -9.37 11.96 9.82
C ILE A 74 -10.31 11.56 10.94
N SER A 75 -10.30 12.30 12.05
CA SER A 75 -11.19 12.05 13.17
C SER A 75 -12.17 13.21 13.36
N ASN A 76 -13.42 12.89 13.73
CA ASN A 76 -14.41 13.88 14.13
C ASN A 76 -14.29 14.23 15.63
N ASP A 77 -15.14 15.17 16.10
CA ASP A 77 -15.17 15.61 17.49
C ASP A 77 -15.53 14.51 18.49
N LYS A 78 -16.11 13.40 18.03
CA LYS A 78 -16.41 12.22 18.85
C LYS A 78 -15.24 11.22 18.90
N GLY A 79 -14.16 11.47 18.18
CA GLY A 79 -13.01 10.58 18.05
C GLY A 79 -13.28 9.38 17.14
N GLU A 80 -14.31 9.44 16.28
CA GLU A 80 -14.58 8.42 15.27
C GLU A 80 -13.67 8.67 14.06
N LEU A 81 -13.16 7.59 13.47
CA LEU A 81 -12.30 7.61 12.29
C LEU A 81 -13.13 7.55 11.01
N LEU A 82 -12.84 8.45 10.06
CA LEU A 82 -13.39 8.36 8.72
C LEU A 82 -12.67 7.25 7.95
N VAL A 83 -13.46 6.32 7.41
CA VAL A 83 -12.99 5.27 6.51
C VAL A 83 -13.83 5.27 5.24
N CYS A 84 -13.26 4.79 4.16
CA CYS A 84 -13.97 4.57 2.91
C CYS A 84 -14.07 3.07 2.60
N ARG A 85 -15.07 2.69 1.79
CA ARG A 85 -15.16 1.35 1.19
C ARG A 85 -14.65 1.42 -0.24
N ARG A 86 -13.69 0.58 -0.57
CA ARG A 86 -13.09 0.54 -1.91
C ARG A 86 -14.12 0.17 -2.99
N ALA A 87 -14.23 1.00 -4.02
CA ALA A 87 -15.08 0.73 -5.18
C ALA A 87 -14.38 -0.13 -6.25
N LYS A 88 -13.03 -0.09 -6.29
CA LYS A 88 -12.20 -0.70 -7.34
C LYS A 88 -11.22 -1.73 -6.78
N GLU A 89 -10.74 -2.62 -7.66
CA GLU A 89 -9.61 -3.52 -7.34
C GLU A 89 -8.28 -2.73 -7.23
N PRO A 90 -7.32 -3.20 -6.48
CA PRO A 90 -7.34 -4.40 -5.63
C PRO A 90 -8.15 -4.20 -4.34
N ALA A 91 -8.59 -5.32 -3.77
CA ALA A 91 -9.31 -5.37 -2.50
C ALA A 91 -10.68 -4.64 -2.51
N LYS A 92 -11.39 -4.65 -3.64
CA LYS A 92 -12.74 -4.09 -3.79
C LYS A 92 -13.67 -4.56 -2.68
N GLY A 93 -14.45 -3.64 -2.11
CA GLY A 93 -15.44 -3.91 -1.06
C GLY A 93 -14.87 -3.94 0.36
N THR A 94 -13.54 -3.92 0.53
CA THR A 94 -12.91 -3.80 1.85
C THR A 94 -12.83 -2.34 2.30
N LEU A 95 -12.53 -2.14 3.58
CA LEU A 95 -12.31 -0.80 4.13
C LEU A 95 -10.92 -0.28 3.74
N ASP A 96 -10.82 1.05 3.66
CA ASP A 96 -9.60 1.80 3.40
C ASP A 96 -9.63 3.14 4.14
N LEU A 97 -8.50 3.84 4.16
CA LEU A 97 -8.42 5.24 4.56
C LEU A 97 -8.52 6.12 3.31
N PRO A 98 -9.11 7.33 3.39
CA PRO A 98 -9.04 8.29 2.30
C PRO A 98 -7.60 8.57 1.88
N GLY A 99 -7.32 8.52 0.58
CA GLY A 99 -5.99 8.71 0.03
C GLY A 99 -5.74 7.98 -1.27
N GLY A 100 -4.56 8.20 -1.87
CA GLY A 100 -4.21 7.64 -3.16
C GLY A 100 -2.76 7.92 -3.55
N PHE A 101 -2.47 7.85 -4.85
CA PHE A 101 -1.13 8.10 -5.40
C PHE A 101 -0.83 9.58 -5.51
N CYS A 102 0.42 9.96 -5.23
CA CYS A 102 0.90 11.30 -5.50
C CYS A 102 1.05 11.52 -7.01
N ASP A 103 0.65 12.70 -7.47
CA ASP A 103 0.83 13.13 -8.85
C ASP A 103 2.26 13.66 -9.11
N ILE A 104 2.64 13.70 -10.40
CA ILE A 104 3.95 14.22 -10.81
C ILE A 104 4.02 15.73 -10.51
N GLY A 105 5.02 16.13 -9.73
CA GLY A 105 5.23 17.53 -9.34
C GLY A 105 4.44 17.96 -8.10
N GLU A 106 3.76 17.04 -7.44
CA GLU A 106 3.00 17.26 -6.21
C GLU A 106 3.82 16.88 -4.98
N THR A 107 3.69 17.62 -3.88
CA THR A 107 4.23 17.19 -2.58
C THR A 107 3.25 16.23 -1.90
N VAL A 108 3.71 15.44 -0.94
CA VAL A 108 2.85 14.49 -0.21
C VAL A 108 1.77 15.19 0.62
N GLU A 109 2.05 16.41 1.10
CA GLU A 109 1.06 17.24 1.79
C GLU A 109 -0.02 17.77 0.82
N GLN A 110 0.36 18.09 -0.42
CA GLN A 110 -0.59 18.47 -1.48
C GLN A 110 -1.43 17.26 -1.89
N ALA A 111 -0.78 16.10 -2.09
CA ALA A 111 -1.44 14.86 -2.44
C ALA A 111 -2.52 14.48 -1.42
N VAL A 112 -2.22 14.47 -0.13
CA VAL A 112 -3.22 14.10 0.88
C VAL A 112 -4.40 15.07 0.92
N CYS A 113 -4.17 16.38 0.71
CA CYS A 113 -5.24 17.37 0.63
C CYS A 113 -6.12 17.16 -0.60
N ARG A 114 -5.53 16.90 -1.78
CA ARG A 114 -6.25 16.65 -3.02
C ARG A 114 -7.08 15.36 -2.94
N GLU A 115 -6.46 14.24 -2.54
CA GLU A 115 -7.13 12.94 -2.46
C GLU A 115 -8.31 12.98 -1.48
N VAL A 116 -8.12 13.56 -0.29
CA VAL A 116 -9.23 13.70 0.67
C VAL A 116 -10.35 14.55 0.10
N MET A 117 -10.03 15.65 -0.60
CA MET A 117 -11.06 16.50 -1.23
C MET A 117 -11.78 15.74 -2.33
N GLU A 118 -11.08 15.00 -3.20
CA GLU A 118 -11.67 14.27 -4.33
C GLU A 118 -12.57 13.13 -3.87
N GLU A 119 -12.15 12.37 -2.87
CA GLU A 119 -12.89 11.20 -2.39
C GLU A 119 -14.01 11.52 -1.40
N THR A 120 -13.89 12.62 -0.64
CA THR A 120 -14.79 12.89 0.49
C THR A 120 -15.48 14.26 0.45
N GLY A 121 -14.97 15.19 -0.36
CA GLY A 121 -15.41 16.59 -0.37
C GLY A 121 -14.95 17.41 0.86
N ILE A 122 -14.08 16.84 1.70
CA ILE A 122 -13.58 17.49 2.92
C ILE A 122 -12.34 18.33 2.60
N THR A 123 -12.32 19.59 3.08
CA THR A 123 -11.13 20.42 3.08
C THR A 123 -10.34 20.21 4.39
N LEU A 124 -9.07 19.87 4.27
CA LEU A 124 -8.17 19.73 5.42
C LEU A 124 -7.61 21.10 5.83
N GLU A 125 -7.54 21.38 7.14
CA GLU A 125 -6.90 22.57 7.70
C GLU A 125 -5.43 22.35 8.02
N GLU A 126 -5.13 21.17 8.57
CA GLU A 126 -3.79 20.82 9.00
C GLU A 126 -3.53 19.36 8.67
N THR A 127 -2.33 19.09 8.15
CA THR A 127 -1.84 17.73 7.90
C THR A 127 -0.55 17.54 8.67
N ARG A 128 -0.47 16.46 9.44
CA ARG A 128 0.72 16.07 10.19
C ARG A 128 1.19 14.70 9.77
N TYR A 129 2.38 14.62 9.17
CA TYR A 129 3.00 13.32 8.85
C TYR A 129 3.22 12.50 10.12
N LEU A 130 2.84 11.21 10.05
CA LEU A 130 3.00 10.26 11.16
C LEU A 130 4.15 9.29 10.92
N PHE A 131 4.07 8.52 9.84
CA PHE A 131 5.02 7.48 9.46
C PHE A 131 4.74 7.01 8.04
N SER A 132 5.64 6.16 7.51
CA SER A 132 5.40 5.45 6.26
C SER A 132 5.53 3.94 6.42
N LEU A 133 4.89 3.18 5.53
CA LEU A 133 4.99 1.73 5.43
C LEU A 133 5.17 1.33 3.96
N PRO A 134 6.02 0.32 3.69
CA PRO A 134 6.07 -0.27 2.36
C PRO A 134 4.83 -1.12 2.09
N ASN A 135 4.39 -1.13 0.83
CA ASN A 135 3.29 -1.96 0.38
C ASN A 135 3.58 -2.50 -1.04
N ASN A 136 2.81 -3.50 -1.45
CA ASN A 136 2.79 -4.06 -2.79
C ASN A 136 1.37 -3.91 -3.34
N TYR A 137 1.21 -3.02 -4.31
CA TYR A 137 -0.08 -2.71 -4.91
C TYR A 137 -0.23 -3.46 -6.24
N LEU A 138 -1.24 -4.34 -6.33
CA LEU A 138 -1.50 -5.08 -7.57
C LEU A 138 -2.31 -4.20 -8.53
N TYR A 139 -1.69 -3.76 -9.62
CA TYR A 139 -2.33 -2.94 -10.64
C TYR A 139 -2.01 -3.46 -12.04
N SER A 140 -3.03 -3.65 -12.87
CA SER A 140 -2.91 -4.17 -14.25
C SER A 140 -2.07 -5.45 -14.35
N GLY A 141 -2.15 -6.31 -13.32
CA GLY A 141 -1.39 -7.55 -13.24
C GLY A 141 0.10 -7.38 -12.93
N LEU A 142 0.54 -6.17 -12.57
CA LEU A 142 1.87 -5.86 -12.05
C LEU A 142 1.80 -5.64 -10.54
N ILE A 143 2.81 -6.09 -9.83
CA ILE A 143 3.02 -5.68 -8.44
C ILE A 143 3.82 -4.38 -8.46
N ILE A 144 3.16 -3.28 -8.11
CA ILE A 144 3.78 -1.97 -7.98
C ILE A 144 4.22 -1.80 -6.52
N PRO A 145 5.52 -1.72 -6.23
CA PRO A 145 5.96 -1.35 -4.89
C PRO A 145 5.51 0.08 -4.58
N THR A 146 4.94 0.32 -3.40
CA THR A 146 4.55 1.66 -2.94
C THR A 146 5.21 1.99 -1.60
N MET A 147 5.33 3.28 -1.33
CA MET A 147 5.65 3.86 -0.04
C MET A 147 4.43 4.64 0.41
N ASP A 148 3.62 4.03 1.26
CA ASP A 148 2.39 4.63 1.74
C ASP A 148 2.71 5.51 2.95
N MET A 149 2.43 6.81 2.84
CA MET A 149 2.71 7.84 3.85
C MET A 149 1.41 8.21 4.57
N PHE A 150 1.43 8.10 5.89
CA PHE A 150 0.27 8.28 6.74
C PHE A 150 0.29 9.64 7.42
N PHE A 151 -0.86 10.32 7.34
CA PHE A 151 -1.05 11.66 7.91
C PHE A 151 -2.19 11.64 8.91
N GLU A 152 -2.03 12.34 10.01
CA GLU A 152 -3.13 12.80 10.85
C GLU A 152 -3.62 14.13 10.30
N CYS A 153 -4.94 14.23 10.08
CA CYS A 153 -5.54 15.37 9.41
C CYS A 153 -6.61 15.99 10.29
N LYS A 154 -6.59 17.33 10.39
CA LYS A 154 -7.64 18.09 11.06
C LYS A 154 -8.57 18.74 10.03
N VAL A 155 -9.82 18.82 10.38
CA VAL A 155 -10.87 19.41 9.57
C VAL A 155 -11.53 20.56 10.33
N SER A 156 -11.81 21.69 9.66
CA SER A 156 -12.47 22.86 10.24
C SER A 156 -13.96 22.67 10.48
N ALA A 157 -14.58 21.99 9.56
CA ALA A 157 -15.99 21.60 9.63
C ALA A 157 -16.21 20.38 8.77
N LEU A 158 -17.01 19.45 9.27
CA LEU A 158 -17.51 18.36 8.43
C LEU A 158 -18.65 18.92 7.58
N PRO A 159 -18.64 18.72 6.24
CA PRO A 159 -19.79 19.04 5.41
C PRO A 159 -21.03 18.28 5.92
N ASP A 160 -22.20 18.92 5.86
CA ASP A 160 -23.48 18.29 6.24
C ASP A 160 -23.74 17.01 5.44
N ASN A 161 -23.17 16.92 4.24
CA ASN A 161 -23.27 15.77 3.35
C ASN A 161 -21.86 15.38 2.88
N ILE A 162 -21.26 14.37 3.50
CA ILE A 162 -20.07 13.71 2.99
C ILE A 162 -20.51 12.70 1.94
N HIS A 163 -19.99 12.82 0.73
CA HIS A 163 -20.32 11.90 -0.36
C HIS A 163 -19.08 11.12 -0.78
N ALA A 164 -19.23 9.80 -0.83
CA ALA A 164 -18.22 8.96 -1.45
C ALA A 164 -18.14 9.27 -2.95
N ALA A 165 -16.95 9.54 -3.45
CA ALA A 165 -16.69 9.83 -4.85
C ALA A 165 -15.45 9.07 -5.34
N ASP A 166 -15.22 9.06 -6.64
CA ASP A 166 -14.12 8.41 -7.35
C ASP A 166 -13.90 6.93 -6.97
N ASP A 167 -12.89 6.63 -6.17
CA ASP A 167 -12.51 5.25 -5.79
C ASP A 167 -13.22 4.75 -4.53
N ALA A 168 -13.99 5.59 -3.86
CA ALA A 168 -14.81 5.26 -2.70
C ALA A 168 -16.26 4.98 -3.09
N SER A 169 -16.85 3.87 -2.62
CA SER A 169 -18.27 3.54 -2.79
C SER A 169 -19.13 3.93 -1.60
N GLU A 170 -18.53 4.15 -0.45
CA GLU A 170 -19.19 4.46 0.82
C GLU A 170 -18.20 5.13 1.77
N LEU A 171 -18.66 6.09 2.56
CA LEU A 171 -17.91 6.71 3.65
C LEU A 171 -18.57 6.38 4.98
N LEU A 172 -17.78 6.00 5.98
CA LEU A 172 -18.24 5.54 7.28
C LEU A 172 -17.42 6.22 8.39
N TRP A 173 -18.11 6.63 9.46
CA TRP A 173 -17.48 6.98 10.72
C TRP A 173 -17.48 5.77 11.65
N LEU A 174 -16.30 5.33 12.07
CA LEU A 174 -16.16 4.18 12.96
C LEU A 174 -15.56 4.62 14.29
N ARG A 175 -16.17 4.18 15.40
CA ARG A 175 -15.58 4.34 16.71
C ARG A 175 -14.38 3.42 16.84
N LYS A 176 -13.38 3.83 17.61
CA LYS A 176 -12.10 3.10 17.76
C LYS A 176 -12.33 1.63 18.18
N GLU A 177 -13.30 1.37 19.06
CA GLU A 177 -13.66 0.04 19.51
C GLU A 177 -14.35 -0.84 18.46
N ASP A 178 -14.95 -0.24 17.44
CA ASP A 178 -15.66 -0.95 16.36
C ASP A 178 -14.76 -1.25 15.17
N ILE A 179 -13.50 -0.75 15.17
CA ILE A 179 -12.56 -0.96 14.07
C ILE A 179 -11.97 -2.36 14.14
N ASP A 180 -12.29 -3.18 13.14
CA ASP A 180 -11.58 -4.42 12.85
C ASP A 180 -10.48 -4.19 11.80
N PRO A 181 -9.19 -4.23 12.16
CA PRO A 181 -8.11 -4.06 11.18
C PRO A 181 -8.13 -5.09 10.05
N GLU A 182 -8.70 -6.29 10.25
CA GLU A 182 -8.80 -7.32 9.22
C GLU A 182 -9.83 -6.98 8.14
N ALA A 183 -10.72 -6.03 8.38
CA ALA A 183 -11.64 -5.50 7.37
C ALA A 183 -10.94 -4.63 6.30
N PHE A 184 -9.68 -4.21 6.54
CA PHE A 184 -8.89 -3.41 5.61
C PHE A 184 -8.08 -4.30 4.68
N GLY A 185 -8.34 -4.19 3.37
CA GLY A 185 -7.79 -5.10 2.37
C GLY A 185 -6.31 -4.88 2.04
N LEU A 186 -5.81 -3.65 2.15
CA LEU A 186 -4.43 -3.30 1.84
C LEU A 186 -3.52 -3.51 3.06
N GLY A 187 -2.39 -4.19 2.84
CA GLY A 187 -1.51 -4.62 3.94
C GLY A 187 -0.87 -3.48 4.74
N SER A 188 -0.51 -2.38 4.12
CA SER A 188 0.01 -1.18 4.79
C SER A 188 -1.07 -0.48 5.61
N ILE A 189 -2.28 -0.31 5.04
CA ILE A 189 -3.43 0.31 5.70
C ILE A 189 -3.81 -0.50 6.94
N ARG A 190 -3.94 -1.83 6.82
CA ARG A 190 -4.22 -2.72 7.96
C ARG A 190 -3.21 -2.52 9.10
N LYS A 191 -1.91 -2.49 8.78
CA LYS A 191 -0.84 -2.25 9.77
C LYS A 191 -0.95 -0.87 10.38
N ALA A 192 -1.23 0.16 9.58
CA ALA A 192 -1.35 1.53 10.04
C ALA A 192 -2.55 1.70 10.98
N VAL A 193 -3.72 1.17 10.61
CA VAL A 193 -4.93 1.17 11.45
C VAL A 193 -4.70 0.40 12.75
N THR A 194 -4.06 -0.78 12.67
CA THR A 194 -3.67 -1.54 13.88
C THR A 194 -2.80 -0.71 14.82
N ARG A 195 -1.85 0.07 14.27
CA ARG A 195 -0.99 0.95 15.05
C ARG A 195 -1.77 2.11 15.67
N TRP A 196 -2.66 2.72 14.90
CA TRP A 196 -3.52 3.82 15.36
C TRP A 196 -4.47 3.38 16.48
N CYS A 197 -5.05 2.18 16.40
CA CYS A 197 -5.93 1.62 17.44
C CYS A 197 -5.19 1.38 18.78
N LYS A 198 -3.86 1.15 18.76
CA LYS A 198 -3.05 0.88 19.96
C LYS A 198 -2.51 2.13 20.65
N GLY A 199 -2.45 3.25 19.97
CA GLY A 199 -1.99 4.55 20.50
C GLY A 199 -3.12 5.37 21.01
#